data_c95b403bfeb522603768e9451846ff32
#
_entry.id   c95b403bfeb522603768e9451846ff32
#
_cell.length_a   1.000
_cell.length_b   1.000
_cell.length_c   1.000
_cell.angle_alpha   90.00
_cell.angle_beta   90.00
_cell.angle_gamma   90.00
#
_symmetry.space_group_name_H-M   'P 1'
#
loop_
_entity.id
_entity.type
_entity.pdbx_description
1 polymer ?
#
loop_
_entity_poly.entity_id
_entity_poly.type
_entity_poly.pdbx_seq_one_letter_code
_entity_poly.pdbx_strand_id
1 'polypeptide(L)'
;LDPEIIEEVTDTVRAIAEAKEEAQTNLAGWQRSQADFENYKRREEVKQKETLEFAKEVTIVRLLPTLDTLQQGLKHAPQGVDETWLKGIQATLGQLEKTLAEMGVVKIEALGKPFDPHFHEAVREVPGEQDGLVVEDLQTGYEINGKVIRPSQVVISKQQ
;
A
#
# COMPACT_ATOMS: atom_id res chain seq x y z
N LEU A 1 41.53 -38.94 -55.46
CA LEU A 1 41.21 -38.92 -54.04
C LEU A 1 40.52 -40.24 -53.71
N ASP A 2 40.93 -40.84 -52.60
CA ASP A 2 40.41 -42.10 -52.14
C ASP A 2 38.92 -41.96 -51.78
N PRO A 3 37.99 -42.80 -52.30
CA PRO A 3 36.59 -42.70 -52.04
C PRO A 3 36.27 -42.78 -50.55
N GLU A 4 36.98 -43.57 -49.73
CA GLU A 4 36.83 -43.72 -48.30
C GLU A 4 37.08 -42.37 -47.55
N ILE A 5 38.11 -41.62 -47.99
CA ILE A 5 38.43 -40.30 -47.39
C ILE A 5 37.33 -39.28 -47.73
N ILE A 6 36.71 -39.34 -48.91
CA ILE A 6 35.66 -38.45 -49.35
C ILE A 6 34.42 -38.70 -48.49
N GLU A 7 34.07 -39.95 -48.22
CA GLU A 7 32.91 -40.32 -47.40
C GLU A 7 33.08 -39.89 -45.93
N GLU A 8 34.25 -40.13 -45.31
CA GLU A 8 34.62 -39.72 -43.96
C GLU A 8 34.54 -38.19 -43.79
N VAL A 9 35.07 -37.44 -44.75
CA VAL A 9 35.03 -35.97 -44.74
C VAL A 9 33.59 -35.48 -44.87
N THR A 10 32.79 -36.11 -45.72
CA THR A 10 31.37 -35.72 -45.92
C THR A 10 30.56 -35.98 -44.68
N ASP A 11 30.74 -37.10 -43.99
CA ASP A 11 30.06 -37.41 -42.73
C ASP A 11 30.49 -36.48 -41.60
N THR A 12 31.76 -36.14 -41.53
CA THR A 12 32.27 -35.17 -40.55
C THR A 12 31.68 -33.78 -40.78
N VAL A 13 31.63 -33.33 -42.04
CA VAL A 13 31.03 -32.02 -42.38
C VAL A 13 29.54 -32.00 -42.01
N ARG A 14 28.81 -33.10 -42.28
CA ARG A 14 27.39 -33.22 -41.89
C ARG A 14 27.22 -33.17 -40.37
N ALA A 15 28.00 -33.94 -39.63
CA ALA A 15 27.97 -33.94 -38.15
C ALA A 15 28.27 -32.56 -37.55
N ILE A 16 29.24 -31.82 -38.15
CA ILE A 16 29.52 -30.44 -37.72
C ILE A 16 28.35 -29.51 -38.00
N ALA A 17 27.68 -29.64 -39.14
CA ALA A 17 26.54 -28.84 -39.49
C ALA A 17 25.36 -29.08 -38.53
N GLU A 18 25.05 -30.34 -38.23
CA GLU A 18 24.00 -30.74 -37.27
C GLU A 18 24.30 -30.23 -35.84
N ALA A 19 25.56 -30.40 -35.38
CA ALA A 19 25.97 -29.91 -34.08
C ALA A 19 25.88 -28.36 -33.99
N LYS A 20 26.17 -27.66 -35.07
CA LYS A 20 26.08 -26.20 -35.14
C LYS A 20 24.63 -25.73 -35.09
N GLU A 21 23.74 -26.42 -35.78
CA GLU A 21 22.28 -26.10 -35.76
C GLU A 21 21.69 -26.36 -34.37
N GLU A 22 22.07 -27.49 -33.75
CA GLU A 22 21.66 -27.79 -32.36
C GLU A 22 22.17 -26.72 -31.37
N ALA A 23 23.46 -26.33 -31.50
CA ALA A 23 24.03 -25.29 -30.67
C ALA A 23 23.31 -23.94 -30.83
N GLN A 24 22.93 -23.57 -32.07
CA GLN A 24 22.15 -22.34 -32.32
C GLN A 24 20.74 -22.41 -31.71
N THR A 25 20.08 -23.55 -31.83
CA THR A 25 18.76 -23.79 -31.25
C THR A 25 18.83 -23.71 -29.74
N ASN A 26 19.81 -24.35 -29.13
CA ASN A 26 20.01 -24.31 -27.68
C ASN A 26 20.34 -22.89 -27.18
N LEU A 27 21.18 -22.15 -27.95
CA LEU A 27 21.47 -20.75 -27.62
C LEU A 27 20.23 -19.86 -27.67
N ALA A 28 19.43 -19.99 -28.72
CA ALA A 28 18.17 -19.25 -28.83
C ALA A 28 17.20 -19.60 -27.72
N GLY A 29 17.06 -20.87 -27.35
CA GLY A 29 16.29 -21.34 -26.21
C GLY A 29 16.79 -20.76 -24.88
N TRP A 30 18.09 -20.76 -24.67
CA TRP A 30 18.71 -20.16 -23.48
C TRP A 30 18.45 -18.65 -23.38
N GLN A 31 18.64 -17.91 -24.49
CA GLN A 31 18.39 -16.47 -24.53
C GLN A 31 16.94 -16.14 -24.21
N ARG A 32 15.98 -16.93 -24.74
CA ARG A 32 14.57 -16.76 -24.43
C ARG A 32 14.28 -17.04 -22.96
N SER A 33 14.80 -18.13 -22.41
CA SER A 33 14.63 -18.47 -20.99
C SER A 33 15.22 -17.41 -20.08
N GLN A 34 16.36 -16.83 -20.45
CA GLN A 34 16.98 -15.73 -19.72
C GLN A 34 16.09 -14.49 -19.71
N ALA A 35 15.53 -14.11 -20.86
CA ALA A 35 14.62 -12.98 -20.96
C ALA A 35 13.32 -13.21 -20.15
N ASP A 36 12.77 -14.41 -20.22
CA ASP A 36 11.59 -14.79 -19.45
C ASP A 36 11.86 -14.75 -17.94
N PHE A 37 13.03 -15.21 -17.51
CA PHE A 37 13.47 -15.16 -16.12
C PHE A 37 13.63 -13.72 -15.61
N GLU A 38 14.23 -12.83 -16.39
CA GLU A 38 14.36 -11.42 -16.03
C GLU A 38 13.01 -10.72 -15.90
N ASN A 39 12.09 -11.01 -16.82
CA ASN A 39 10.72 -10.51 -16.77
C ASN A 39 9.96 -11.05 -15.55
N TYR A 40 10.13 -12.34 -15.24
CA TYR A 40 9.57 -12.97 -14.06
C TYR A 40 10.09 -12.31 -12.78
N LYS A 41 11.41 -12.13 -12.66
CA LYS A 41 12.05 -11.49 -11.50
C LYS A 41 11.51 -10.09 -11.27
N ARG A 42 11.45 -9.27 -12.34
CA ARG A 42 10.90 -7.91 -12.24
C ARG A 42 9.45 -7.90 -11.76
N ARG A 43 8.62 -8.80 -12.28
CA ARG A 43 7.22 -8.92 -11.86
C ARG A 43 7.10 -9.36 -10.40
N GLU A 44 7.92 -10.29 -9.95
CA GLU A 44 7.92 -10.76 -8.56
C GLU A 44 8.41 -9.67 -7.59
N GLU A 45 9.38 -8.85 -7.96
CA GLU A 45 9.83 -7.70 -7.15
C GLU A 45 8.69 -6.68 -6.94
N VAL A 46 7.94 -6.37 -8.00
CA VAL A 46 6.76 -5.49 -7.91
C VAL A 46 5.70 -6.09 -7.01
N LYS A 47 5.34 -7.35 -7.24
CA LYS A 47 4.33 -8.06 -6.45
C LYS A 47 4.70 -8.18 -4.97
N GLN A 48 5.97 -8.39 -4.68
CA GLN A 48 6.48 -8.45 -3.30
C GLN A 48 6.31 -7.10 -2.59
N LYS A 49 6.61 -6.00 -3.29
CA LYS A 49 6.41 -4.64 -2.79
C LYS A 49 4.92 -4.34 -2.54
N GLU A 50 4.06 -4.65 -3.49
CA GLU A 50 2.61 -4.48 -3.35
C GLU A 50 2.05 -5.30 -2.18
N THR A 51 2.53 -6.53 -2.00
CA THR A 51 2.12 -7.39 -0.88
C THR A 51 2.53 -6.79 0.47
N LEU A 52 3.73 -6.22 0.55
CA LEU A 52 4.21 -5.57 1.78
C LEU A 52 3.39 -4.32 2.11
N GLU A 53 3.10 -3.48 1.12
CA GLU A 53 2.26 -2.28 1.31
C GLU A 53 0.83 -2.67 1.72
N PHE A 54 0.25 -3.68 1.10
CA PHE A 54 -1.06 -4.22 1.49
C PHE A 54 -1.07 -4.77 2.93
N ALA A 55 -0.03 -5.50 3.32
CA ALA A 55 0.09 -6.02 4.68
C ALA A 55 0.18 -4.90 5.72
N LYS A 56 0.91 -3.82 5.42
CA LYS A 56 0.95 -2.61 6.26
C LYS A 56 -0.44 -1.98 6.39
N GLU A 57 -1.12 -1.75 5.26
CA GLU A 57 -2.45 -1.17 5.21
C GLU A 57 -3.44 -1.95 6.10
N VAL A 58 -3.52 -3.27 5.92
CA VAL A 58 -4.40 -4.15 6.70
C VAL A 58 -4.07 -4.10 8.20
N THR A 59 -2.79 -4.08 8.54
CA THR A 59 -2.34 -4.01 9.94
C THR A 59 -2.77 -2.69 10.58
N ILE A 60 -2.57 -1.57 9.89
CA ILE A 60 -2.95 -0.25 10.38
C ILE A 60 -4.46 -0.14 10.56
N VAL A 61 -5.24 -0.56 9.55
CA VAL A 61 -6.72 -0.54 9.63
C VAL A 61 -7.22 -1.30 10.85
N ARG A 62 -6.61 -2.44 11.19
CA ARG A 62 -6.96 -3.21 12.39
C ARG A 62 -6.55 -2.54 13.71
N LEU A 63 -5.55 -1.67 13.68
CA LEU A 63 -5.07 -0.93 14.86
C LEU A 63 -5.92 0.32 15.13
N LEU A 64 -6.51 0.94 14.10
CA LEU A 64 -7.27 2.19 14.21
C LEU A 64 -8.39 2.15 15.26
N PRO A 65 -9.20 1.09 15.43
CA PRO A 65 -10.22 1.05 16.48
C PRO A 65 -9.65 1.17 17.89
N THR A 66 -8.47 0.61 18.14
CA THR A 66 -7.79 0.75 19.44
C THR A 66 -7.35 2.19 19.68
N LEU A 67 -6.83 2.84 18.63
CA LEU A 67 -6.47 4.26 18.66
C LEU A 67 -7.69 5.14 18.94
N ASP A 68 -8.80 4.89 18.25
CA ASP A 68 -10.08 5.61 18.46
C ASP A 68 -10.56 5.47 19.90
N THR A 69 -10.54 4.25 20.46
CA THR A 69 -10.95 3.99 21.84
C THR A 69 -10.06 4.76 22.83
N LEU A 70 -8.76 4.83 22.58
CA LEU A 70 -7.83 5.58 23.41
C LEU A 70 -8.11 7.09 23.34
N GLN A 71 -8.34 7.62 22.15
CA GLN A 71 -8.70 9.04 21.94
C GLN A 71 -10.02 9.38 22.61
N GLN A 72 -11.04 8.52 22.49
CA GLN A 72 -12.33 8.68 23.15
C GLN A 72 -12.18 8.64 24.68
N GLY A 73 -11.40 7.71 25.22
CA GLY A 73 -11.10 7.63 26.65
C GLY A 73 -10.47 8.91 27.20
N LEU A 74 -9.55 9.51 26.45
CA LEU A 74 -8.94 10.80 26.83
C LEU A 74 -9.91 11.96 26.73
N LYS A 75 -10.75 12.01 25.69
CA LYS A 75 -11.77 13.06 25.49
C LYS A 75 -12.83 13.06 26.59
N HIS A 76 -13.15 11.89 27.12
CA HIS A 76 -14.17 11.70 28.16
C HIS A 76 -13.58 11.36 29.54
N ALA A 77 -12.33 11.75 29.81
CA ALA A 77 -11.70 11.52 31.08
C ALA A 77 -12.54 12.15 32.23
N PRO A 78 -12.79 11.41 33.34
CA PRO A 78 -13.61 11.93 34.45
C PRO A 78 -12.95 13.17 35.09
N GLN A 79 -13.77 14.04 35.66
CA GLN A 79 -13.27 15.15 36.46
C GLN A 79 -12.54 14.62 37.71
N GLY A 80 -11.35 15.19 37.99
CA GLY A 80 -10.54 14.80 39.14
C GLY A 80 -9.46 13.75 38.85
N VAL A 81 -9.28 13.35 37.60
CA VAL A 81 -8.13 12.54 37.21
C VAL A 81 -6.85 13.39 37.34
N ASP A 82 -5.78 12.78 37.83
CA ASP A 82 -4.48 13.42 37.97
C ASP A 82 -3.97 13.98 36.61
N GLU A 83 -3.67 15.28 36.57
CA GLU A 83 -3.21 15.94 35.35
C GLU A 83 -1.90 15.36 34.81
N THR A 84 -1.02 14.90 35.69
CA THR A 84 0.28 14.33 35.32
C THR A 84 0.06 12.99 34.61
N TRP A 85 -0.88 12.21 35.12
CA TRP A 85 -1.26 10.95 34.49
C TRP A 85 -1.91 11.20 33.10
N LEU A 86 -2.84 12.15 32.97
CA LEU A 86 -3.44 12.52 31.69
C LEU A 86 -2.40 12.98 30.66
N LYS A 87 -1.47 13.83 31.07
CA LYS A 87 -0.35 14.27 30.21
C LYS A 87 0.52 13.09 29.76
N GLY A 88 0.77 12.12 30.64
CA GLY A 88 1.50 10.90 30.31
C GLY A 88 0.81 10.08 29.22
N ILE A 89 -0.50 9.88 29.34
CA ILE A 89 -1.28 9.15 28.31
C ILE A 89 -1.35 9.94 26.98
N GLN A 90 -1.54 11.27 27.05
CA GLN A 90 -1.51 12.11 25.85
C GLN A 90 -0.15 12.06 25.14
N ALA A 91 0.96 12.08 25.89
CA ALA A 91 2.30 11.94 25.32
C ALA A 91 2.50 10.57 24.64
N THR A 92 1.98 9.49 25.26
CA THR A 92 2.02 8.14 24.69
C THR A 92 1.21 8.06 23.39
N LEU A 93 0.01 8.67 23.38
CA LEU A 93 -0.83 8.76 22.17
C LEU A 93 -0.10 9.55 21.06
N GLY A 94 0.49 10.71 21.41
CA GLY A 94 1.27 11.51 20.46
C GLY A 94 2.47 10.74 19.88
N GLN A 95 3.14 9.93 20.69
CA GLN A 95 4.22 9.07 20.22
C GLN A 95 3.71 8.00 19.24
N LEU A 96 2.56 7.40 19.52
CA LEU A 96 1.93 6.43 18.60
C LEU A 96 1.56 7.08 17.27
N GLU A 97 0.92 8.26 17.31
CA GLU A 97 0.58 9.03 16.11
C GLU A 97 1.82 9.40 15.30
N LYS A 98 2.91 9.79 15.96
CA LYS A 98 4.19 10.05 15.31
C LYS A 98 4.74 8.81 14.61
N THR A 99 4.71 7.65 15.28
CA THR A 99 5.14 6.38 14.69
C THR A 99 4.32 6.02 13.47
N LEU A 100 3.00 6.22 13.51
CA LEU A 100 2.12 6.03 12.35
C LEU A 100 2.49 7.00 11.21
N ALA A 101 2.78 8.26 11.51
CA ALA A 101 3.21 9.24 10.51
C ALA A 101 4.55 8.84 9.85
N GLU A 102 5.51 8.31 10.60
CA GLU A 102 6.77 7.76 10.07
C GLU A 102 6.54 6.55 9.14
N MET A 103 5.43 5.82 9.32
CA MET A 103 4.99 4.75 8.41
C MET A 103 4.22 5.25 7.19
N GLY A 104 4.04 6.57 7.05
CA GLY A 104 3.30 7.21 5.97
C GLY A 104 1.79 7.33 6.20
N VAL A 105 1.33 7.10 7.43
CA VAL A 105 -0.08 7.25 7.81
C VAL A 105 -0.34 8.68 8.25
N VAL A 106 -1.30 9.34 7.61
CA VAL A 106 -1.67 10.73 7.88
C VAL A 106 -3.14 10.82 8.26
N LYS A 107 -3.44 11.66 9.26
CA LYS A 107 -4.82 11.97 9.62
C LYS A 107 -5.50 12.80 8.54
N ILE A 108 -6.75 12.49 8.26
CA ILE A 108 -7.61 13.34 7.44
C ILE A 108 -8.20 14.42 8.35
N GLU A 109 -7.80 15.66 8.11
CA GLU A 109 -8.39 16.81 8.80
C GLU A 109 -9.70 17.19 8.14
N ALA A 110 -10.82 16.78 8.71
CA ALA A 110 -12.15 17.01 8.15
C ALA A 110 -12.84 18.25 8.71
N LEU A 111 -12.66 18.54 9.99
CA LEU A 111 -13.41 19.60 10.70
C LEU A 111 -13.22 20.98 10.05
N GLY A 112 -14.31 21.66 9.76
CA GLY A 112 -14.30 23.00 9.16
C GLY A 112 -13.96 23.01 7.65
N LYS A 113 -13.83 21.85 7.01
CA LYS A 113 -13.59 21.74 5.57
C LYS A 113 -14.89 21.38 4.82
N PRO A 114 -14.99 21.70 3.53
CA PRO A 114 -16.06 21.20 2.69
C PRO A 114 -16.07 19.66 2.67
N PHE A 115 -17.26 19.09 2.63
CA PHE A 115 -17.44 17.65 2.49
C PHE A 115 -16.87 17.17 1.15
N ASP A 116 -16.02 16.16 1.20
CA ASP A 116 -15.46 15.49 0.03
C ASP A 116 -15.70 13.98 0.18
N PRO A 117 -16.49 13.34 -0.71
CA PRO A 117 -16.78 11.91 -0.65
C PRO A 117 -15.54 11.00 -0.74
N HIS A 118 -14.41 11.51 -1.23
CA HIS A 118 -13.15 10.77 -1.28
C HIS A 118 -12.53 10.55 0.10
N PHE A 119 -12.71 11.52 0.99
CA PHE A 119 -12.07 11.56 2.31
C PHE A 119 -13.07 11.39 3.46
N HIS A 120 -14.34 11.69 3.22
CA HIS A 120 -15.36 11.80 4.25
C HIS A 120 -16.55 10.90 3.99
N GLU A 121 -17.11 10.36 5.06
CA GLU A 121 -18.39 9.65 5.09
C GLU A 121 -19.37 10.46 5.94
N ALA A 122 -20.40 11.05 5.34
CA ALA A 122 -21.43 11.81 6.07
C ALA A 122 -22.38 10.84 6.77
N VAL A 123 -22.36 10.86 8.10
CA VAL A 123 -23.21 10.01 8.94
C VAL A 123 -24.52 10.71 9.27
N ARG A 124 -24.49 12.04 9.40
CA ARG A 124 -25.65 12.87 9.78
C ARG A 124 -25.54 14.26 9.18
N GLU A 125 -26.69 14.83 8.84
CA GLU A 125 -26.86 16.24 8.47
C GLU A 125 -27.50 17.01 9.62
N VAL A 126 -27.04 18.24 9.85
CA VAL A 126 -27.61 19.16 10.83
C VAL A 126 -27.88 20.53 10.19
N PRO A 127 -28.88 21.29 10.65
CA PRO A 127 -29.10 22.65 10.15
C PRO A 127 -27.86 23.52 10.36
N GLY A 128 -27.48 24.32 9.36
CA GLY A 128 -26.34 25.21 9.43
C GLY A 128 -26.36 26.30 8.38
N GLU A 129 -25.46 27.27 8.52
CA GLU A 129 -25.40 28.45 7.65
C GLU A 129 -24.80 28.15 6.26
N GLN A 130 -23.94 27.13 6.16
CA GLN A 130 -23.28 26.72 4.93
C GLN A 130 -23.64 25.28 4.59
N ASP A 131 -23.99 25.01 3.35
CA ASP A 131 -24.26 23.66 2.85
C ASP A 131 -22.98 22.87 2.66
N GLY A 132 -22.98 21.61 3.15
CA GLY A 132 -21.87 20.69 2.95
C GLY A 132 -20.59 20.99 3.73
N LEU A 133 -20.63 21.81 4.77
CA LEU A 133 -19.49 22.03 5.66
C LEU A 133 -19.42 20.94 6.73
N VAL A 134 -18.25 20.39 6.97
CA VAL A 134 -18.04 19.44 8.09
C VAL A 134 -18.03 20.21 9.41
N VAL A 135 -19.04 19.95 10.24
CA VAL A 135 -19.23 20.63 11.54
C VAL A 135 -18.76 19.78 12.73
N GLU A 136 -18.67 18.46 12.54
CA GLU A 136 -18.18 17.55 13.57
C GLU A 136 -17.45 16.37 12.92
N ASP A 137 -16.30 15.97 13.49
CA ASP A 137 -15.58 14.74 13.16
C ASP A 137 -15.84 13.72 14.26
N LEU A 138 -16.68 12.72 13.94
CA LEU A 138 -17.08 11.67 14.87
C LEU A 138 -16.01 10.58 14.98
N GLN A 139 -15.38 10.26 13.85
CA GLN A 139 -14.32 9.27 13.76
C GLN A 139 -13.28 9.72 12.73
N THR A 140 -12.09 9.98 13.21
CA THR A 140 -10.99 10.49 12.38
C THR A 140 -10.63 9.52 11.27
N GLY A 141 -10.57 10.00 10.04
CA GLY A 141 -10.08 9.26 8.87
C GLY A 141 -8.56 9.22 8.80
N TYR A 142 -8.05 8.28 8.03
CA TYR A 142 -6.62 8.12 7.80
C TYR A 142 -6.33 7.74 6.35
N GLU A 143 -5.22 8.25 5.85
CA GLU A 143 -4.63 7.87 4.57
C GLU A 143 -3.22 7.31 4.75
N ILE A 144 -2.77 6.48 3.83
CA ILE A 144 -1.39 5.98 3.75
C ILE A 144 -0.85 6.25 2.35
N ASN A 145 0.26 6.99 2.25
CA ASN A 145 0.89 7.34 0.98
C ASN A 145 -0.09 7.94 -0.06
N GLY A 146 -1.08 8.74 0.40
CA GLY A 146 -2.11 9.36 -0.44
C GLY A 146 -3.30 8.47 -0.79
N LYS A 147 -3.37 7.25 -0.28
CA LYS A 147 -4.52 6.36 -0.40
C LYS A 147 -5.34 6.37 0.88
N VAL A 148 -6.61 6.72 0.80
CA VAL A 148 -7.54 6.66 1.96
C VAL A 148 -7.73 5.21 2.37
N ILE A 149 -7.36 4.88 3.61
CA ILE A 149 -7.55 3.56 4.23
C ILE A 149 -8.79 3.51 5.13
N ARG A 150 -9.22 4.66 5.62
CA ARG A 150 -10.47 4.85 6.34
C ARG A 150 -10.93 6.30 6.16
N PRO A 151 -12.13 6.57 5.64
CA PRO A 151 -12.66 7.91 5.57
C PRO A 151 -12.99 8.45 6.96
N SER A 152 -13.00 9.79 7.14
CA SER A 152 -13.54 10.42 8.35
C SER A 152 -15.05 10.31 8.37
N GLN A 153 -15.62 9.81 9.48
CA GLN A 153 -17.06 9.87 9.70
C GLN A 153 -17.45 11.23 10.28
N VAL A 154 -18.22 11.97 9.52
CA VAL A 154 -18.48 13.38 9.79
C VAL A 154 -19.97 13.71 9.85
N VAL A 155 -20.27 14.80 10.58
CA VAL A 155 -21.56 15.49 10.51
C VAL A 155 -21.39 16.70 9.60
N ILE A 156 -22.28 16.86 8.66
CA ILE A 156 -22.25 17.99 7.72
C ILE A 156 -23.42 18.94 7.98
N SER A 157 -23.18 20.22 7.72
CA SER A 157 -24.26 21.22 7.76
C SER A 157 -25.05 21.19 6.46
N LYS A 158 -26.36 21.45 6.60
CA LYS A 158 -27.30 21.65 5.49
C LYS A 158 -28.03 22.95 5.67
N GLN A 159 -28.03 23.77 4.66
CA GLN A 159 -28.78 25.01 4.65
C GLN A 159 -30.29 24.70 4.60
N GLN A 160 -31.08 25.28 5.47
CA GLN A 160 -32.54 25.17 5.46
C GLN A 160 -33.16 26.10 4.41
#